data_50f1dfca34b18461a898357cbf54dee8
#
_entry.id   50f1dfca34b18461a898357cbf54dee8
#
_cell.length_a   1.000
_cell.length_b   1.000
_cell.length_c   1.000
_cell.angle_alpha   90.00
_cell.angle_beta   90.00
_cell.angle_gamma   90.00
#
_symmetry.space_group_name_H-M   'P 1'
#
loop_
_entity.id
_entity.type
_entity.pdbx_description
1 polymer ?
#
loop_
_entity_poly.entity_id
_entity_poly.type
_entity_poly.pdbx_seq_one_letter_code
_entity_poly.pdbx_strand_id
1 'polypeptide(L)'
;MKNALYLQSGGPTAVINSSLYGVIKAYVNNTDKIGHLYGSLYGIEGVLKDNLVEIEPDLSKYDELKYMSGAILGSSRLKLGLPEDDDRYVKIHEIAKKYDIGYILVNGGNDSMDTANKLNKFFAELKEDIVVMGIPKTIDNDLILTDHTPGFGSAVKFVTKSIM
;
A
#
# COMPACT_ATOMS: atom_id res chain seq x y z
N MET A 1 10.63 -11.24 -14.99
CA MET A 1 10.30 -11.11 -13.55
C MET A 1 9.10 -10.20 -13.43
N LYS A 2 8.15 -10.52 -12.58
CA LYS A 2 6.98 -9.65 -12.34
C LYS A 2 7.38 -8.43 -11.52
N ASN A 3 6.65 -7.34 -11.72
CA ASN A 3 6.84 -6.09 -11.00
C ASN A 3 5.90 -5.99 -9.79
N ALA A 4 6.25 -5.12 -8.85
CA ALA A 4 5.44 -4.83 -7.68
C ALA A 4 4.84 -3.42 -7.76
N LEU A 5 3.61 -3.28 -7.28
CA LEU A 5 2.89 -2.01 -7.13
C LEU A 5 2.57 -1.79 -5.64
N TYR A 6 2.99 -0.66 -5.11
CA TYR A 6 2.67 -0.25 -3.74
C TYR A 6 1.77 0.98 -3.75
N LEU A 7 0.79 0.99 -2.86
CA LEU A 7 -0.11 2.12 -2.70
C LEU A 7 -0.42 2.41 -1.23
N GLN A 8 -0.52 3.72 -0.90
CA GLN A 8 -0.91 4.23 0.41
C GLN A 8 -2.39 4.61 0.41
N SER A 9 -3.12 4.29 1.46
CA SER A 9 -4.56 4.50 1.53
C SER A 9 -5.03 4.88 2.93
N GLY A 10 -6.11 5.62 3.02
CA GLY A 10 -6.72 6.05 4.27
C GLY A 10 -6.00 7.22 4.95
N GLY A 11 -6.26 7.43 6.24
CA GLY A 11 -5.64 8.50 7.01
C GLY A 11 -4.13 8.29 7.19
N PRO A 12 -3.28 9.29 6.91
CA PRO A 12 -1.85 9.18 7.15
C PRO A 12 -1.56 9.02 8.66
N THR A 13 -0.52 8.26 8.97
CA THR A 13 -0.03 8.02 10.34
C THR A 13 1.49 8.13 10.36
N ALA A 14 2.10 8.10 11.55
CA ALA A 14 3.56 8.09 11.68
C ALA A 14 4.22 6.84 11.06
N VAL A 15 3.47 5.77 10.83
CA VAL A 15 4.02 4.48 10.38
C VAL A 15 3.89 4.25 8.86
N ILE A 16 3.05 5.02 8.14
CA ILE A 16 2.73 4.68 6.75
C ILE A 16 3.97 4.77 5.83
N ASN A 17 4.81 5.78 6.03
CA ASN A 17 6.07 5.91 5.31
C ASN A 17 7.14 4.91 5.80
N SER A 18 7.15 4.57 7.09
CA SER A 18 8.03 3.51 7.62
C SER A 18 7.68 2.14 7.02
N SER A 19 6.39 1.87 6.76
CA SER A 19 5.95 0.66 6.05
C SER A 19 6.45 0.66 4.60
N LEU A 20 6.38 1.81 3.91
CA LEU A 20 6.98 1.97 2.57
C LEU A 20 8.49 1.69 2.60
N TYR A 21 9.20 2.24 3.58
CA TYR A 21 10.63 1.95 3.76
C TYR A 21 10.89 0.44 3.90
N GLY A 22 10.07 -0.26 4.68
CA GLY A 22 10.16 -1.72 4.82
C GLY A 22 9.95 -2.46 3.50
N VAL A 23 9.00 -2.01 2.67
CA VAL A 23 8.77 -2.56 1.32
C VAL A 23 9.97 -2.30 0.40
N ILE A 24 10.51 -1.07 0.39
CA ILE A 24 11.69 -0.73 -0.40
C ILE A 24 12.89 -1.59 0.03
N LYS A 25 13.10 -1.76 1.33
CA LYS A 25 14.16 -2.63 1.86
C LYS A 25 14.00 -4.08 1.40
N ALA A 26 12.78 -4.60 1.43
CA ALA A 26 12.48 -5.94 0.92
C ALA A 26 12.74 -6.04 -0.59
N TYR A 27 12.36 -5.03 -1.37
CA TYR A 27 12.62 -4.96 -2.80
C TYR A 27 14.12 -4.95 -3.11
N VAL A 28 14.90 -4.09 -2.47
CA VAL A 28 16.36 -4.02 -2.64
C VAL A 28 17.04 -5.37 -2.39
N ASN A 29 16.55 -6.13 -1.41
CA ASN A 29 17.09 -7.44 -1.07
C ASN A 29 16.58 -8.59 -1.98
N ASN A 30 15.66 -8.32 -2.91
CA ASN A 30 15.05 -9.33 -3.79
C ASN A 30 14.93 -8.85 -5.24
N THR A 31 15.88 -8.06 -5.72
CA THR A 31 15.94 -7.58 -7.11
C THR A 31 16.17 -8.72 -8.13
N ASP A 32 16.53 -9.91 -7.65
CA ASP A 32 16.61 -11.14 -8.43
C ASP A 32 15.24 -11.82 -8.65
N LYS A 33 14.20 -11.39 -7.93
CA LYS A 33 12.83 -11.97 -7.99
C LYS A 33 11.78 -10.97 -8.45
N ILE A 34 11.98 -9.68 -8.10
CA ILE A 34 11.06 -8.58 -8.42
C ILE A 34 11.75 -7.67 -9.42
N GLY A 35 11.12 -7.40 -10.57
CA GLY A 35 11.68 -6.54 -11.61
C GLY A 35 11.76 -5.08 -11.16
N HIS A 36 10.63 -4.39 -11.14
CA HIS A 36 10.52 -3.00 -10.71
C HIS A 36 9.53 -2.87 -9.57
N LEU A 37 9.75 -1.89 -8.70
CA LEU A 37 8.77 -1.45 -7.70
C LEU A 37 8.17 -0.11 -8.13
N TYR A 38 6.87 -0.07 -8.29
CA TYR A 38 6.11 1.15 -8.57
C TYR A 38 5.36 1.62 -7.34
N GLY A 39 5.40 2.92 -7.08
CA GLY A 39 4.54 3.59 -6.10
C GLY A 39 3.38 4.30 -6.79
N SER A 40 2.15 4.09 -6.35
CA SER A 40 1.01 4.83 -6.86
C SER A 40 0.83 6.15 -6.13
N LEU A 41 0.78 7.26 -6.87
CA LEU A 41 0.48 8.57 -6.29
C LEU A 41 -1.02 8.68 -6.00
N TYR A 42 -1.35 8.99 -4.74
CA TYR A 42 -2.72 9.06 -4.23
C TYR A 42 -3.47 7.71 -4.28
N GLY A 43 -2.77 6.63 -3.92
CA GLY A 43 -3.39 5.32 -3.71
C GLY A 43 -4.07 4.75 -4.94
N ILE A 44 -5.29 4.21 -4.78
CA ILE A 44 -6.00 3.58 -5.89
C ILE A 44 -6.41 4.59 -6.99
N GLU A 45 -6.59 5.86 -6.65
CA GLU A 45 -6.87 6.89 -7.65
C GLU A 45 -5.70 7.08 -8.61
N GLY A 46 -4.47 6.98 -8.11
CA GLY A 46 -3.28 7.04 -8.94
C GLY A 46 -3.20 5.87 -9.92
N VAL A 47 -3.57 4.66 -9.46
CA VAL A 47 -3.66 3.50 -10.35
C VAL A 47 -4.66 3.76 -11.48
N LEU A 48 -5.85 4.24 -11.15
CA LEU A 48 -6.90 4.54 -12.14
C LEU A 48 -6.52 5.64 -13.13
N LYS A 49 -5.66 6.57 -12.72
CA LYS A 49 -5.17 7.68 -13.55
C LYS A 49 -3.83 7.38 -14.25
N ASP A 50 -3.32 6.15 -14.08
CA ASP A 50 -1.99 5.76 -14.60
C ASP A 50 -0.85 6.66 -14.06
N ASN A 51 -0.98 7.09 -12.80
CA ASN A 51 -0.04 7.99 -12.15
C ASN A 51 0.86 7.20 -11.18
N LEU A 52 1.80 6.47 -11.75
CA LEU A 52 2.76 5.63 -11.04
C LEU A 52 4.16 6.23 -11.13
N VAL A 53 4.93 6.07 -10.07
CA VAL A 53 6.35 6.44 -10.03
C VAL A 53 7.19 5.20 -9.77
N GLU A 54 8.27 5.06 -10.49
CA GLU A 54 9.23 3.98 -10.25
C GLU A 54 10.08 4.30 -9.02
N ILE A 55 10.25 3.33 -8.14
CA ILE A 55 11.05 3.42 -6.92
C ILE A 55 12.38 2.72 -7.19
N GLU A 56 13.46 3.47 -7.11
CA GLU A 56 14.80 2.94 -7.38
C GLU A 56 15.25 1.95 -6.28
N PRO A 57 16.03 0.90 -6.64
CA PRO A 57 16.54 -0.07 -5.67
C PRO A 57 17.78 0.45 -4.92
N ASP A 58 17.70 1.67 -4.40
CA ASP A 58 18.76 2.31 -3.60
C ASP A 58 18.17 2.77 -2.26
N LEU A 59 18.34 1.96 -1.24
CA LEU A 59 17.75 2.20 0.07
C LEU A 59 18.25 3.49 0.73
N SER A 60 19.44 3.97 0.41
CA SER A 60 20.02 5.18 1.00
C SER A 60 19.22 6.44 0.67
N LYS A 61 18.51 6.46 -0.47
CA LYS A 61 17.64 7.56 -0.89
C LYS A 61 16.38 7.70 -0.04
N TYR A 62 16.03 6.68 0.73
CA TYR A 62 14.74 6.58 1.44
C TYR A 62 14.88 6.51 2.97
N ASP A 63 16.07 6.71 3.51
CA ASP A 63 16.36 6.55 4.94
C ASP A 63 15.48 7.45 5.82
N GLU A 64 15.12 8.65 5.34
CA GLU A 64 14.26 9.59 6.06
C GLU A 64 12.83 9.08 6.24
N LEU A 65 12.35 8.16 5.38
CA LEU A 65 10.99 7.61 5.47
C LEU A 65 10.72 6.91 6.80
N LYS A 66 11.75 6.41 7.47
CA LYS A 66 11.65 5.79 8.80
C LYS A 66 11.07 6.73 9.86
N TYR A 67 11.28 8.02 9.69
CA TYR A 67 10.96 9.05 10.69
C TYR A 67 9.98 10.10 10.17
N MET A 68 9.64 10.05 8.87
CA MET A 68 8.76 11.00 8.22
C MET A 68 7.30 10.61 8.46
N SER A 69 6.55 11.49 9.12
CA SER A 69 5.09 11.36 9.24
C SER A 69 4.38 11.74 7.94
N GLY A 70 3.12 11.34 7.78
CA GLY A 70 2.34 11.60 6.59
C GLY A 70 2.40 10.45 5.58
N ALA A 71 2.02 10.72 4.34
CA ALA A 71 2.03 9.77 3.23
C ALA A 71 2.76 10.39 2.05
N ILE A 72 4.01 10.01 1.82
CA ILE A 72 4.87 10.64 0.82
C ILE A 72 4.34 10.46 -0.61
N LEU A 73 3.69 9.34 -0.89
CA LEU A 73 3.03 9.08 -2.17
C LEU A 73 1.61 9.67 -2.25
N GLY A 74 1.19 10.45 -1.24
CA GLY A 74 -0.19 10.83 -1.09
C GLY A 74 -1.07 9.65 -0.69
N SER A 75 -2.30 9.94 -0.33
CA SER A 75 -3.27 8.92 0.10
C SER A 75 -4.64 9.22 -0.53
N SER A 76 -5.44 8.18 -0.72
CA SER A 76 -6.81 8.28 -1.19
C SER A 76 -7.76 7.56 -0.24
N ARG A 77 -9.00 8.03 -0.16
CA ARG A 77 -10.11 7.37 0.52
C ARG A 77 -11.14 6.82 -0.47
N LEU A 78 -10.75 6.69 -1.74
CA LEU A 78 -11.61 6.09 -2.75
C LEU A 78 -11.91 4.64 -2.38
N LYS A 79 -13.19 4.33 -2.18
CA LYS A 79 -13.66 2.97 -1.95
C LYS A 79 -14.05 2.33 -3.26
N LEU A 80 -13.57 1.12 -3.52
CA LEU A 80 -14.06 0.28 -4.61
C LEU A 80 -15.36 -0.40 -4.19
N GLY A 81 -16.30 -0.48 -5.12
CA GLY A 81 -17.51 -1.30 -4.99
C GLY A 81 -17.20 -2.80 -5.00
N LEU A 82 -18.21 -3.61 -5.28
CA LEU A 82 -17.99 -5.02 -5.58
C LEU A 82 -17.45 -5.16 -7.02
N PRO A 83 -16.60 -6.15 -7.30
CA PRO A 83 -16.01 -6.30 -8.63
C PRO A 83 -17.02 -6.43 -9.77
N GLU A 84 -18.16 -7.04 -9.52
CA GLU A 84 -19.24 -7.23 -10.48
C GLU A 84 -20.02 -5.95 -10.83
N ASP A 85 -19.95 -4.92 -9.99
CA ASP A 85 -20.73 -3.68 -10.11
C ASP A 85 -19.84 -2.43 -10.36
N ASP A 86 -18.53 -2.62 -10.56
CA ASP A 86 -17.58 -1.50 -10.56
C ASP A 86 -16.53 -1.62 -11.69
N ASP A 87 -16.76 -0.92 -12.79
CA ASP A 87 -15.90 -0.93 -13.98
C ASP A 87 -14.45 -0.52 -13.72
N ARG A 88 -14.16 0.08 -12.55
CA ARG A 88 -12.80 0.48 -12.18
C ARG A 88 -11.85 -0.71 -12.04
N TYR A 89 -12.37 -1.90 -11.75
CA TYR A 89 -11.55 -3.12 -11.72
C TYR A 89 -10.96 -3.47 -13.08
N VAL A 90 -11.71 -3.25 -14.15
CA VAL A 90 -11.21 -3.43 -15.53
C VAL A 90 -10.02 -2.51 -15.76
N LYS A 91 -10.13 -1.25 -15.34
CA LYS A 91 -9.04 -0.28 -15.48
C LYS A 91 -7.81 -0.65 -14.64
N ILE A 92 -8.00 -1.11 -13.42
CA ILE A 92 -6.92 -1.59 -12.56
C ILE A 92 -6.21 -2.78 -13.22
N HIS A 93 -6.95 -3.70 -13.83
CA HIS A 93 -6.40 -4.85 -14.53
C HIS A 93 -5.59 -4.43 -15.78
N GLU A 94 -6.09 -3.48 -16.58
CA GLU A 94 -5.34 -2.90 -17.71
C GLU A 94 -4.00 -2.32 -17.26
N ILE A 95 -3.99 -1.55 -16.18
CA ILE A 95 -2.76 -0.96 -15.61
C ILE A 95 -1.83 -2.06 -15.08
N ALA A 96 -2.36 -3.06 -14.39
CA ALA A 96 -1.57 -4.18 -13.91
C ALA A 96 -0.88 -4.93 -15.08
N LYS A 97 -1.59 -5.13 -16.19
CA LYS A 97 -1.00 -5.73 -17.41
C LYS A 97 0.03 -4.81 -18.07
N LYS A 98 -0.28 -3.52 -18.19
CA LYS A 98 0.63 -2.52 -18.80
C LYS A 98 2.01 -2.51 -18.13
N TYR A 99 2.03 -2.62 -16.79
CA TYR A 99 3.26 -2.58 -16.00
C TYR A 99 3.77 -3.97 -15.58
N ASP A 100 3.24 -5.04 -16.15
CA ASP A 100 3.57 -6.45 -15.80
C ASP A 100 3.58 -6.69 -14.28
N ILE A 101 2.55 -6.18 -13.58
CA ILE A 101 2.42 -6.29 -12.13
C ILE A 101 2.06 -7.74 -11.75
N GLY A 102 2.82 -8.32 -10.83
CA GLY A 102 2.53 -9.59 -10.19
C GLY A 102 2.27 -9.48 -8.69
N TYR A 103 2.62 -8.33 -8.09
CA TYR A 103 2.45 -8.10 -6.67
C TYR A 103 1.82 -6.73 -6.43
N ILE A 104 0.73 -6.68 -5.66
CA ILE A 104 0.07 -5.43 -5.24
C ILE A 104 0.09 -5.35 -3.73
N LEU A 105 0.70 -4.30 -3.20
CA LEU A 105 0.84 -4.05 -1.77
C LEU A 105 -0.02 -2.85 -1.38
N VAL A 106 -1.07 -3.09 -0.59
CA VAL A 106 -2.03 -2.06 -0.16
C VAL A 106 -1.76 -1.70 1.30
N ASN A 107 -1.17 -0.53 1.55
CA ASN A 107 -0.90 -0.06 2.90
C ASN A 107 -2.02 0.89 3.37
N GLY A 108 -2.71 0.54 4.44
CA GLY A 108 -3.80 1.36 4.95
C GLY A 108 -4.58 0.76 6.12
N GLY A 109 -5.70 1.38 6.44
CA GLY A 109 -6.61 0.95 7.51
C GLY A 109 -7.59 -0.15 7.06
N ASN A 110 -8.65 -0.35 7.84
CA ASN A 110 -9.64 -1.42 7.62
C ASN A 110 -10.28 -1.37 6.22
N ASP A 111 -10.70 -0.20 5.75
CA ASP A 111 -11.24 -0.04 4.39
C ASP A 111 -10.22 -0.42 3.30
N SER A 112 -8.94 -0.21 3.56
CA SER A 112 -7.86 -0.57 2.63
C SER A 112 -7.61 -2.07 2.62
N MET A 113 -7.77 -2.73 3.76
CA MET A 113 -7.71 -4.19 3.86
C MET A 113 -8.90 -4.84 3.13
N ASP A 114 -10.10 -4.25 3.21
CA ASP A 114 -11.26 -4.66 2.41
C ASP A 114 -10.99 -4.50 0.91
N THR A 115 -10.40 -3.37 0.50
CA THR A 115 -9.97 -3.15 -0.89
C THR A 115 -8.95 -4.20 -1.34
N ALA A 116 -7.95 -4.52 -0.52
CA ALA A 116 -6.98 -5.56 -0.83
C ALA A 116 -7.64 -6.93 -1.01
N ASN A 117 -8.60 -7.28 -0.13
CA ASN A 117 -9.36 -8.52 -0.22
C ASN A 117 -10.20 -8.61 -1.51
N LYS A 118 -10.89 -7.51 -1.87
CA LYS A 118 -11.68 -7.43 -3.11
C LYS A 118 -10.80 -7.58 -4.35
N LEU A 119 -9.66 -6.88 -4.41
CA LEU A 119 -8.71 -7.01 -5.50
C LEU A 119 -8.16 -8.44 -5.61
N ASN A 120 -7.84 -9.07 -4.48
CA ASN A 120 -7.35 -10.44 -4.48
C ASN A 120 -8.40 -11.43 -5.03
N LYS A 121 -9.67 -11.28 -4.64
CA LYS A 121 -10.76 -12.09 -5.19
C LYS A 121 -10.94 -11.88 -6.69
N PHE A 122 -10.96 -10.62 -7.12
CA PHE A 122 -11.08 -10.26 -8.53
C PHE A 122 -9.98 -10.89 -9.40
N PHE A 123 -8.72 -10.79 -9.02
CA PHE A 123 -7.63 -11.39 -9.79
C PHE A 123 -7.64 -12.92 -9.73
N ALA A 124 -8.07 -13.51 -8.61
CA ALA A 124 -8.22 -14.97 -8.49
C ALA A 124 -9.33 -15.50 -9.43
N GLU A 125 -10.46 -14.81 -9.54
CA GLU A 125 -11.55 -15.15 -10.47
C GLU A 125 -11.12 -15.08 -11.94
N LEU A 126 -10.29 -14.09 -12.29
CA LEU A 126 -9.70 -13.96 -13.61
C LEU A 126 -8.55 -14.96 -13.87
N LYS A 127 -8.14 -15.73 -12.84
CA LYS A 127 -6.98 -16.64 -12.89
C LYS A 127 -5.69 -15.93 -13.29
N GLU A 128 -5.55 -14.67 -12.93
CA GLU A 128 -4.33 -13.91 -13.12
C GLU A 128 -3.32 -14.26 -12.02
N ASP A 129 -2.04 -14.34 -12.41
CA ASP A 129 -0.93 -14.56 -11.47
C ASP A 129 -0.52 -13.24 -10.80
N ILE A 130 -1.46 -12.68 -10.02
CA ILE A 130 -1.29 -11.43 -9.27
C ILE A 130 -1.63 -11.69 -7.80
N VAL A 131 -0.65 -11.48 -6.93
CA VAL A 131 -0.82 -11.59 -5.48
C VAL A 131 -1.10 -10.21 -4.89
N VAL A 132 -2.20 -10.08 -4.17
CA VAL A 132 -2.53 -8.84 -3.45
C VAL A 132 -2.33 -9.04 -1.96
N MET A 133 -1.56 -8.16 -1.33
CA MET A 133 -1.26 -8.22 0.10
C MET A 133 -1.57 -6.89 0.79
N GLY A 134 -2.31 -6.95 1.89
CA GLY A 134 -2.55 -5.82 2.77
C GLY A 134 -1.38 -5.60 3.73
N ILE A 135 -1.03 -4.33 3.95
CA ILE A 135 -0.09 -3.88 4.99
C ILE A 135 -0.90 -3.00 5.95
N PRO A 136 -1.42 -3.56 7.05
CA PRO A 136 -2.34 -2.83 7.90
C PRO A 136 -1.65 -1.79 8.75
N LYS A 137 -2.32 -0.67 8.98
CA LYS A 137 -1.96 0.35 9.96
C LYS A 137 -3.22 1.00 10.52
N THR A 138 -3.23 1.32 11.80
CA THR A 138 -4.31 2.07 12.45
C THR A 138 -3.82 2.65 13.77
N ILE A 139 -4.35 3.81 14.15
CA ILE A 139 -4.14 4.39 15.49
C ILE A 139 -5.21 3.95 16.49
N ASP A 140 -6.28 3.30 16.02
CA ASP A 140 -7.45 2.93 16.81
C ASP A 140 -7.27 1.60 17.56
N ASN A 141 -6.20 0.89 17.29
CA ASN A 141 -5.86 -0.42 17.87
C ASN A 141 -6.96 -1.48 17.65
N ASP A 142 -7.58 -1.47 16.49
CA ASP A 142 -8.80 -2.20 16.14
C ASP A 142 -8.59 -3.39 15.20
N LEU A 143 -7.34 -3.89 15.07
CA LEU A 143 -7.04 -5.10 14.31
C LEU A 143 -7.22 -6.35 15.16
N ILE A 144 -7.99 -7.31 14.66
CA ILE A 144 -8.23 -8.60 15.33
C ILE A 144 -6.91 -9.38 15.45
N LEU A 145 -6.71 -10.08 16.58
CA LEU A 145 -5.53 -10.91 16.88
C LEU A 145 -4.22 -10.11 17.00
N THR A 146 -4.29 -8.82 17.28
CA THR A 146 -3.13 -7.94 17.42
C THR A 146 -3.24 -7.14 18.72
N ASP A 147 -2.24 -7.20 19.59
CA ASP A 147 -2.22 -6.44 20.84
C ASP A 147 -1.94 -4.94 20.60
N HIS A 148 -1.02 -4.67 19.68
CA HIS A 148 -0.62 -3.31 19.30
C HIS A 148 -0.55 -3.17 17.79
N THR A 149 -1.46 -2.38 17.21
CA THR A 149 -1.46 -2.14 15.77
C THR A 149 -0.37 -1.17 15.37
N PRO A 150 0.20 -1.30 14.14
CA PRO A 150 1.16 -0.34 13.63
C PRO A 150 0.54 1.07 13.53
N GLY A 151 1.15 2.05 14.20
CA GLY A 151 0.66 3.43 14.33
C GLY A 151 0.05 3.78 15.69
N PHE A 152 -0.53 2.83 16.44
CA PHE A 152 -1.15 3.05 17.75
C PHE A 152 -0.16 3.57 18.76
N GLY A 153 0.99 2.90 18.96
CA GLY A 153 1.97 3.29 19.97
C GLY A 153 2.54 4.69 19.75
N SER A 154 2.76 5.10 18.48
CA SER A 154 3.20 6.46 18.14
C SER A 154 2.12 7.50 18.45
N ALA A 155 0.85 7.21 18.19
CA ALA A 155 -0.27 8.07 18.50
C ALA A 155 -0.42 8.28 20.01
N VAL A 156 -0.38 7.19 20.80
CA VAL A 156 -0.44 7.22 22.25
C VAL A 156 0.69 8.08 22.82
N LYS A 157 1.93 7.87 22.36
CA LYS A 157 3.09 8.64 22.82
C LYS A 157 2.94 10.13 22.51
N PHE A 158 2.47 10.46 21.31
CA PHE A 158 2.25 11.87 20.89
C PHE A 158 1.20 12.54 21.76
N VAL A 159 0.01 11.92 21.90
CA VAL A 159 -1.10 12.48 22.69
C VAL A 159 -0.68 12.66 24.16
N THR A 160 -0.08 11.63 24.77
CA THR A 160 0.38 11.72 26.16
C THR A 160 1.35 12.88 26.38
N LYS A 161 2.34 13.04 25.50
CA LYS A 161 3.31 14.14 25.61
C LYS A 161 2.71 15.53 25.35
N SER A 162 1.62 15.60 24.59
CA SER A 162 0.96 16.88 24.27
C SER A 162 0.04 17.36 25.40
N ILE A 163 -0.43 16.47 26.27
CA ILE A 163 -1.33 16.77 27.40
C ILE A 163 -0.54 17.07 28.68
N MET A 164 0.64 16.54 28.83
CA MET A 164 1.55 16.76 29.98
C MET A 164 2.30 18.09 29.85
#